data_56353edc80367eafc0f44d3c219c9a06
#
_entry.id   56353edc80367eafc0f44d3c219c9a06
#
_cell.length_a   1.000
_cell.length_b   1.000
_cell.length_c   1.000
_cell.angle_alpha   90.00
_cell.angle_beta   90.00
_cell.angle_gamma   90.00
#
_symmetry.space_group_name_H-M   'P 1'
#
loop_
_entity.id
_entity.type
_entity.pdbx_description
1 polymer ?
#
loop_
_entity_poly.entity_id
_entity_poly.type
_entity_poly.pdbx_seq_one_letter_code
_entity_poly.pdbx_strand_id
1 'polypeptide(L)'
;MHPLDYIINSLGCNIIELDENSLEKKYIKDFLINTGANSYSIKNIFKITESRNDIFFNPYNFDKRYIFFHGTKPENILGILSEGLKISPVQAKFSGKRFGDGIYLSDSYEISIVYSKKDKDKKDKKYILLVEAALGEKNKDYITHDCEIEKEHTFITEEGYRILKIPCNSKRNGIIVVKNAMNVRVKYIIEV
;
A
#
# COMPACT_ATOMS: atom_id res chain seq x y z
N MET A 1 12.81 30.05 2.44
CA MET A 1 12.33 28.65 2.27
C MET A 1 11.03 28.73 1.49
N HIS A 2 10.95 28.03 0.37
CA HIS A 2 9.72 28.01 -0.45
C HIS A 2 8.58 27.31 0.33
N PRO A 3 7.30 27.75 0.22
CA PRO A 3 6.19 27.09 0.93
C PRO A 3 6.10 25.58 0.69
N LEU A 4 6.46 25.12 -0.52
CA LEU A 4 6.49 23.69 -0.83
C LEU A 4 7.58 22.94 -0.06
N ASP A 5 8.75 23.56 0.18
CA ASP A 5 9.81 22.93 0.98
C ASP A 5 9.35 22.71 2.42
N TYR A 6 8.58 23.66 2.97
CA TYR A 6 7.99 23.52 4.29
C TYR A 6 7.01 22.33 4.35
N ILE A 7 6.15 22.21 3.33
CA ILE A 7 5.18 21.10 3.25
C ILE A 7 5.94 19.77 3.15
N ILE A 8 6.91 19.66 2.24
CA ILE A 8 7.69 18.43 2.04
C ILE A 8 8.42 18.05 3.34
N ASN A 9 9.09 18.99 3.98
CA ASN A 9 9.80 18.75 5.24
C ASN A 9 8.84 18.35 6.39
N SER A 10 7.59 18.85 6.36
CA SER A 10 6.58 18.49 7.36
C SER A 10 6.05 17.07 7.23
N LEU A 11 6.18 16.43 6.06
CA LEU A 11 5.75 15.04 5.87
C LEU A 11 6.56 14.06 6.74
N GLY A 12 7.82 14.42 7.08
CA GLY A 12 8.67 13.58 7.90
C GLY A 12 9.06 12.26 7.23
N CYS A 13 9.20 12.28 5.92
CA CYS A 13 9.70 11.18 5.10
C CYS A 13 10.38 11.72 3.85
N ASN A 14 11.25 10.94 3.24
CA ASN A 14 11.80 11.21 1.92
C ASN A 14 11.00 10.47 0.85
N ILE A 15 10.77 11.15 -0.28
CA ILE A 15 10.06 10.61 -1.43
C ILE A 15 11.04 10.60 -2.60
N ILE A 16 11.38 9.41 -3.10
CA ILE A 16 12.38 9.21 -4.15
C ILE A 16 11.70 8.54 -5.33
N GLU A 17 11.75 9.14 -6.51
CA GLU A 17 11.31 8.48 -7.73
C GLU A 17 12.29 7.37 -8.10
N LEU A 18 11.78 6.17 -8.37
CA LEU A 18 12.61 5.04 -8.77
C LEU A 18 13.11 5.20 -10.20
N ASP A 19 14.41 4.97 -10.38
CA ASP A 19 15.03 4.95 -11.69
C ASP A 19 14.37 3.91 -12.60
N GLU A 20 14.18 4.27 -13.90
CA GLU A 20 13.48 3.42 -14.86
C GLU A 20 14.16 2.06 -15.07
N ASN A 21 15.48 2.02 -14.92
CA ASN A 21 16.31 0.82 -15.15
C ASN A 21 16.56 0.03 -13.86
N SER A 22 16.06 0.49 -12.72
CA SER A 22 16.26 -0.21 -11.44
C SER A 22 15.52 -1.54 -11.40
N LEU A 23 16.15 -2.56 -10.84
CA LEU A 23 15.53 -3.87 -10.62
C LEU A 23 14.29 -3.73 -9.72
N GLU A 24 14.35 -2.85 -8.73
CA GLU A 24 13.25 -2.59 -7.82
C GLU A 24 12.00 -2.09 -8.56
N LYS A 25 12.15 -1.11 -9.47
CA LYS A 25 11.04 -0.61 -10.31
C LYS A 25 10.47 -1.70 -11.19
N LYS A 26 11.33 -2.54 -11.79
CA LYS A 26 10.91 -3.67 -12.60
C LYS A 26 10.07 -4.67 -11.80
N TYR A 27 10.53 -5.08 -10.61
CA TYR A 27 9.77 -6.00 -9.76
C TYR A 27 8.41 -5.44 -9.35
N ILE A 28 8.34 -4.14 -9.02
CA ILE A 28 7.07 -3.49 -8.67
C ILE A 28 6.15 -3.42 -9.90
N LYS A 29 6.66 -3.07 -11.08
CA LYS A 29 5.87 -3.08 -12.32
C LYS A 29 5.31 -4.47 -12.62
N ASP A 30 6.14 -5.51 -12.52
CA ASP A 30 5.71 -6.89 -12.73
C ASP A 30 4.63 -7.31 -11.70
N PHE A 31 4.78 -6.93 -10.44
CA PHE A 31 3.77 -7.15 -9.42
C PHE A 31 2.44 -6.46 -9.74
N LEU A 32 2.49 -5.18 -10.14
CA LEU A 32 1.31 -4.41 -10.54
C LEU A 32 0.57 -5.06 -11.72
N ILE A 33 1.31 -5.44 -12.78
CA ILE A 33 0.76 -6.06 -13.98
C ILE A 33 0.12 -7.42 -13.64
N ASN A 34 0.80 -8.25 -12.87
CA ASN A 34 0.32 -9.56 -12.47
C ASN A 34 -0.92 -9.49 -11.56
N THR A 35 -1.21 -8.33 -10.96
CA THR A 35 -2.38 -8.10 -10.10
C THR A 35 -3.49 -7.30 -10.77
N GLY A 36 -3.41 -7.08 -12.08
CA GLY A 36 -4.46 -6.49 -12.89
C GLY A 36 -4.20 -5.06 -13.38
N ALA A 37 -3.02 -4.47 -13.12
CA ALA A 37 -2.69 -3.17 -13.69
C ALA A 37 -2.40 -3.26 -15.19
N ASN A 38 -2.87 -2.27 -15.94
CA ASN A 38 -2.41 -2.09 -17.31
C ASN A 38 -1.01 -1.42 -17.30
N SER A 39 -0.04 -2.01 -18.00
CA SER A 39 1.33 -1.50 -18.04
C SER A 39 1.43 -0.04 -18.50
N TYR A 40 0.57 0.37 -19.43
CA TYR A 40 0.51 1.75 -19.95
C TYR A 40 -0.10 2.75 -18.95
N SER A 41 -0.78 2.30 -17.92
CA SER A 41 -1.35 3.17 -16.89
C SER A 41 -0.35 3.54 -15.79
N ILE A 42 0.73 2.77 -15.62
CA ILE A 42 1.75 3.01 -14.60
C ILE A 42 2.69 4.10 -15.11
N LYS A 43 2.66 5.28 -14.46
CA LYS A 43 3.49 6.43 -14.83
C LYS A 43 4.74 6.49 -13.99
N ASN A 44 4.59 6.78 -12.72
CA ASN A 44 5.70 6.96 -11.80
C ASN A 44 5.56 6.05 -10.57
N ILE A 45 6.69 5.62 -10.04
CA ILE A 45 6.79 4.84 -8.80
C ILE A 45 7.73 5.59 -7.86
N PHE A 46 7.19 6.01 -6.72
CA PHE A 46 7.93 6.73 -5.71
C PHE A 46 8.15 5.82 -4.49
N LYS A 47 9.40 5.71 -4.05
CA LYS A 47 9.78 5.02 -2.82
C LYS A 47 9.71 5.98 -1.64
N ILE A 48 9.14 5.53 -0.54
CA ILE A 48 9.13 6.25 0.73
C ILE A 48 10.24 5.72 1.62
N THR A 49 11.11 6.61 2.08
CA THR A 49 12.24 6.28 2.95
C THR A 49 12.28 7.22 4.15
N GLU A 50 12.96 6.80 5.22
CA GLU A 50 13.18 7.61 6.42
C GLU A 50 11.87 8.20 7.00
N SER A 51 10.79 7.42 6.92
CA SER A 51 9.51 7.88 7.46
C SER A 51 9.56 7.88 8.99
N ARG A 52 9.12 9.01 9.60
CA ARG A 52 8.94 9.10 11.06
C ARG A 52 7.99 8.02 11.60
N ASN A 53 7.08 7.53 10.76
CA ASN A 53 6.14 6.47 11.12
C ASN A 53 6.83 5.10 11.22
N ASP A 54 8.03 4.94 10.65
CA ASP A 54 8.79 3.70 10.73
C ASP A 54 9.27 3.38 12.16
N ILE A 55 9.35 4.40 13.03
CA ILE A 55 9.67 4.23 14.47
C ILE A 55 8.61 3.35 15.16
N PHE A 56 7.36 3.46 14.73
CA PHE A 56 6.25 2.71 15.31
C PHE A 56 6.04 1.35 14.65
N PHE A 57 6.61 1.15 13.47
CA PHE A 57 6.52 -0.12 12.76
C PHE A 57 7.47 -1.14 13.40
N ASN A 58 6.91 -2.19 13.97
CA ASN A 58 7.68 -3.25 14.61
C ASN A 58 7.62 -4.56 13.83
N PRO A 59 8.51 -4.76 12.85
CA PRO A 59 8.53 -5.98 12.04
C PRO A 59 9.08 -7.19 12.80
N TYR A 60 9.80 -6.96 13.91
CA TYR A 60 10.49 -8.04 14.64
C TYR A 60 9.56 -8.95 15.41
N ASN A 61 8.33 -8.51 15.68
CA ASN A 61 7.33 -9.32 16.36
C ASN A 61 6.65 -10.33 15.44
N PHE A 62 6.89 -10.23 14.11
CA PHE A 62 6.20 -11.08 13.13
C PHE A 62 7.16 -11.54 12.03
N ASP A 63 7.26 -12.85 11.84
CA ASP A 63 8.12 -13.48 10.82
C ASP A 63 7.64 -13.23 9.38
N LYS A 64 6.44 -12.67 9.20
CA LYS A 64 5.77 -12.54 7.92
C LYS A 64 5.49 -11.09 7.59
N ARG A 65 6.27 -10.55 6.65
CA ARG A 65 6.10 -9.21 6.08
C ARG A 65 5.69 -9.32 4.63
N TYR A 66 4.59 -8.68 4.26
CA TYR A 66 4.03 -8.73 2.92
C TYR A 66 3.78 -7.33 2.39
N ILE A 67 3.81 -7.20 1.06
CA ILE A 67 3.38 -5.99 0.36
C ILE A 67 1.96 -6.19 -0.14
N PHE A 68 1.10 -5.23 0.17
CA PHE A 68 -0.29 -5.16 -0.25
C PHE A 68 -0.61 -3.79 -0.86
N PHE A 69 -1.72 -3.74 -1.58
CA PHE A 69 -2.28 -2.50 -2.09
C PHE A 69 -3.18 -1.81 -1.07
N HIS A 70 -3.13 -0.47 -1.07
CA HIS A 70 -4.09 0.36 -0.37
C HIS A 70 -4.56 1.47 -1.31
N GLY A 71 -5.85 1.44 -1.65
CA GLY A 71 -6.51 2.48 -2.43
C GLY A 71 -7.01 3.59 -1.52
N THR A 72 -6.65 4.83 -1.84
CA THR A 72 -7.11 6.01 -1.11
C THR A 72 -7.27 7.19 -2.04
N LYS A 73 -8.10 8.16 -1.65
CA LYS A 73 -8.24 9.41 -2.41
C LYS A 73 -6.95 10.22 -2.36
N PRO A 74 -6.60 10.95 -3.44
CA PRO A 74 -5.38 11.75 -3.49
C PRO A 74 -5.23 12.74 -2.32
N GLU A 75 -6.33 13.34 -1.88
CA GLU A 75 -6.35 14.29 -0.76
C GLU A 75 -5.90 13.70 0.59
N ASN A 76 -5.96 12.39 0.74
CA ASN A 76 -5.55 11.70 1.97
C ASN A 76 -4.04 11.39 2.01
N ILE A 77 -3.35 11.44 0.86
CA ILE A 77 -1.96 10.94 0.75
C ILE A 77 -1.03 11.73 1.67
N LEU A 78 -1.11 13.05 1.69
CA LEU A 78 -0.25 13.88 2.55
C LEU A 78 -0.46 13.56 4.03
N GLY A 79 -1.71 13.39 4.46
CA GLY A 79 -2.02 12.99 5.83
C GLY A 79 -1.49 11.59 6.16
N ILE A 80 -1.61 10.65 5.22
CA ILE A 80 -1.07 9.29 5.40
C ILE A 80 0.46 9.30 5.49
N LEU A 81 1.14 10.11 4.69
CA LEU A 81 2.60 10.21 4.74
C LEU A 81 3.08 10.84 6.05
N SER A 82 2.38 11.85 6.55
CA SER A 82 2.78 12.54 7.78
C SER A 82 2.41 11.78 9.06
N GLU A 83 1.28 11.06 9.07
CA GLU A 83 0.71 10.49 10.30
C GLU A 83 0.54 8.96 10.27
N GLY A 84 0.87 8.34 9.12
CA GLY A 84 0.63 6.91 8.89
C GLY A 84 -0.82 6.57 8.55
N LEU A 85 -1.05 5.31 8.24
CA LEU A 85 -2.40 4.77 8.04
C LEU A 85 -3.11 4.63 9.39
N LYS A 86 -4.34 5.13 9.45
CA LYS A 86 -5.15 5.13 10.68
C LYS A 86 -6.33 4.17 10.58
N ILE A 87 -6.64 3.53 11.70
CA ILE A 87 -7.87 2.75 11.85
C ILE A 87 -9.03 3.73 12.00
N SER A 88 -10.00 3.65 11.07
CA SER A 88 -11.25 4.41 11.17
C SER A 88 -11.07 5.90 11.48
N PRO A 89 -10.29 6.67 10.68
CA PRO A 89 -10.07 8.08 10.97
C PRO A 89 -11.41 8.84 10.96
N VAL A 90 -11.66 9.64 11.97
CA VAL A 90 -12.93 10.37 12.21
C VAL A 90 -13.32 11.26 11.01
N GLN A 91 -12.35 11.72 10.25
CA GLN A 91 -12.53 12.64 9.12
C GLN A 91 -12.77 11.95 7.77
N ALA A 92 -12.54 10.64 7.67
CA ALA A 92 -12.77 9.90 6.44
C ALA A 92 -14.25 9.55 6.31
N LYS A 93 -14.89 10.02 5.24
CA LYS A 93 -16.21 9.48 4.83
C LYS A 93 -16.02 8.01 4.49
N PHE A 94 -16.53 7.15 5.35
CA PHE A 94 -16.31 5.71 5.24
C PHE A 94 -17.07 5.12 4.07
N SER A 95 -16.35 4.60 3.09
CA SER A 95 -16.87 3.59 2.18
C SER A 95 -16.19 2.27 2.56
N GLY A 96 -16.95 1.34 3.13
CA GLY A 96 -16.49 -0.04 3.22
C GLY A 96 -15.98 -0.53 4.58
N LYS A 97 -16.77 -0.37 5.67
CA LYS A 97 -16.53 -1.09 6.95
C LYS A 97 -17.18 -2.49 6.96
N ARG A 98 -17.28 -3.15 5.81
CA ARG A 98 -17.97 -4.46 5.72
C ARG A 98 -17.42 -5.51 6.70
N PHE A 99 -16.15 -5.41 7.04
CA PHE A 99 -15.44 -6.40 7.86
C PHE A 99 -14.94 -5.82 9.20
N GLY A 100 -15.56 -4.72 9.67
CA GLY A 100 -15.23 -4.09 10.94
C GLY A 100 -14.12 -3.05 10.85
N ASP A 101 -13.64 -2.61 12.00
CA ASP A 101 -12.59 -1.61 12.12
C ASP A 101 -11.21 -2.20 11.83
N GLY A 102 -10.40 -1.47 11.06
CA GLY A 102 -9.06 -1.85 10.69
C GLY A 102 -8.54 -1.06 9.49
N ILE A 103 -7.31 -1.34 9.11
CA ILE A 103 -6.69 -0.85 7.89
C ILE A 103 -6.93 -1.88 6.80
N TYR A 104 -7.67 -1.47 5.76
CA TYR A 104 -8.04 -2.33 4.65
C TYR A 104 -6.95 -2.33 3.60
N LEU A 105 -6.42 -3.49 3.33
CA LEU A 105 -5.42 -3.77 2.30
C LEU A 105 -6.00 -4.78 1.32
N SER A 106 -5.41 -4.88 0.13
CA SER A 106 -5.80 -5.88 -0.87
C SER A 106 -4.57 -6.50 -1.52
N ASP A 107 -4.72 -7.75 -1.96
CA ASP A 107 -3.77 -8.44 -2.84
C ASP A 107 -4.01 -8.10 -4.33
N SER A 108 -5.02 -7.29 -4.64
CA SER A 108 -5.44 -6.94 -5.99
C SER A 108 -5.35 -5.44 -6.26
N TYR A 109 -4.67 -5.09 -7.36
CA TYR A 109 -4.66 -3.74 -7.91
C TYR A 109 -6.07 -3.28 -8.28
N GLU A 110 -6.87 -4.15 -8.93
CA GLU A 110 -8.21 -3.80 -9.43
C GLU A 110 -9.15 -3.38 -8.30
N ILE A 111 -9.07 -4.02 -7.14
CA ILE A 111 -9.85 -3.62 -5.97
C ILE A 111 -9.38 -2.26 -5.47
N SER A 112 -8.09 -2.07 -5.31
CA SER A 112 -7.54 -0.88 -4.68
C SER A 112 -7.73 0.38 -5.53
N ILE A 113 -7.65 0.28 -6.87
CA ILE A 113 -7.83 1.44 -7.77
C ILE A 113 -9.24 2.03 -7.72
N VAL A 114 -10.25 1.24 -7.33
CA VAL A 114 -11.62 1.74 -7.17
C VAL A 114 -11.70 2.79 -6.08
N TYR A 115 -10.93 2.62 -5.00
CA TYR A 115 -10.89 3.53 -3.85
C TYR A 115 -10.03 4.77 -4.07
N SER A 116 -9.22 4.81 -5.13
CA SER A 116 -8.37 5.96 -5.48
C SER A 116 -9.08 7.01 -6.35
N LYS A 117 -10.35 6.80 -6.67
CA LYS A 117 -11.11 7.71 -7.53
C LYS A 117 -11.66 8.89 -6.72
N LYS A 118 -11.49 10.11 -7.23
CA LYS A 118 -12.23 11.28 -6.82
C LYS A 118 -13.59 11.31 -7.52
N ASP A 119 -14.63 11.74 -6.82
CA ASP A 119 -16.05 11.52 -7.15
C ASP A 119 -16.57 12.15 -8.46
N LYS A 120 -15.84 12.69 -9.38
CA LYS A 120 -16.46 13.19 -10.64
C LYS A 120 -15.51 13.57 -11.78
N ASP A 121 -14.21 13.64 -11.62
CA ASP A 121 -13.33 14.08 -12.71
C ASP A 121 -12.49 12.96 -13.30
N LYS A 122 -12.76 12.64 -14.58
CA LYS A 122 -12.03 11.61 -15.36
C LYS A 122 -10.55 11.97 -15.66
N LYS A 123 -10.11 13.18 -15.29
CA LYS A 123 -8.75 13.70 -15.56
C LYS A 123 -7.83 13.71 -14.35
N ASP A 124 -8.34 13.39 -13.16
CA ASP A 124 -7.52 13.43 -11.94
C ASP A 124 -6.51 12.27 -11.93
N LYS A 125 -5.28 12.60 -11.57
CA LYS A 125 -4.24 11.63 -11.28
C LYS A 125 -4.71 10.69 -10.17
N LYS A 126 -4.50 9.41 -10.37
CA LYS A 126 -4.83 8.38 -9.37
C LYS A 126 -3.54 7.87 -8.76
N TYR A 127 -3.60 7.59 -7.49
CA TYR A 127 -2.48 7.05 -6.74
C TYR A 127 -2.91 5.81 -5.98
N ILE A 128 -2.03 4.81 -5.95
CA ILE A 128 -2.16 3.62 -5.13
C ILE A 128 -0.94 3.55 -4.22
N LEU A 129 -1.15 3.18 -2.98
CA LEU A 129 -0.08 2.93 -2.05
C LEU A 129 0.25 1.43 -2.03
N LEU A 130 1.55 1.11 -2.06
CA LEU A 130 2.04 -0.19 -1.64
C LEU A 130 2.43 -0.10 -0.17
N VAL A 131 1.81 -0.97 0.61
CA VAL A 131 1.91 -0.97 2.06
C VAL A 131 2.57 -2.26 2.51
N GLU A 132 3.64 -2.14 3.27
CA GLU A 132 4.20 -3.27 3.99
C GLU A 132 3.34 -3.55 5.22
N ALA A 133 2.93 -4.79 5.38
CA ALA A 133 2.23 -5.27 6.55
C ALA A 133 3.02 -6.40 7.22
N ALA A 134 3.32 -6.23 8.49
CA ALA A 134 3.82 -7.28 9.35
C ALA A 134 2.62 -8.02 9.95
N LEU A 135 2.36 -9.22 9.46
CA LEU A 135 1.20 -10.01 9.85
C LEU A 135 1.55 -10.97 10.99
N GLY A 136 0.85 -10.79 12.09
CA GLY A 136 0.93 -11.67 13.25
C GLY A 136 -0.01 -12.88 13.13
N GLU A 137 -0.85 -13.04 14.13
CA GLU A 137 -1.79 -14.16 14.24
C GLU A 137 -3.11 -13.84 13.54
N LYS A 138 -3.55 -14.75 12.63
CA LYS A 138 -4.83 -14.62 11.94
C LYS A 138 -5.99 -14.59 12.95
N ASN A 139 -7.00 -13.79 12.66
CA ASN A 139 -8.17 -13.48 13.50
C ASN A 139 -7.91 -12.60 14.73
N LYS A 140 -6.67 -12.50 15.19
CA LYS A 140 -6.24 -11.61 16.27
C LYS A 140 -5.70 -10.30 15.72
N ASP A 141 -4.63 -10.35 14.95
CA ASP A 141 -3.91 -9.18 14.43
C ASP A 141 -4.43 -8.75 13.07
N TYR A 142 -4.95 -9.68 12.30
CA TYR A 142 -5.57 -9.42 11.00
C TYR A 142 -6.65 -10.46 10.67
N ILE A 143 -7.54 -10.09 9.76
CA ILE A 143 -8.52 -11.00 9.14
C ILE A 143 -8.38 -10.96 7.62
N THR A 144 -8.76 -12.06 6.96
CA THR A 144 -8.74 -12.16 5.50
C THR A 144 -10.12 -12.54 4.97
N HIS A 145 -10.47 -11.96 3.81
CA HIS A 145 -11.66 -12.32 3.04
C HIS A 145 -11.23 -12.56 1.61
N ASP A 146 -11.58 -13.72 1.07
CA ASP A 146 -11.24 -14.15 -0.29
C ASP A 146 -9.74 -14.04 -0.62
N CYS A 147 -8.88 -14.04 0.40
CA CYS A 147 -7.44 -13.98 0.30
C CYS A 147 -6.82 -15.11 1.13
N GLU A 148 -6.05 -15.96 0.48
CA GLU A 148 -5.17 -16.92 1.14
C GLU A 148 -3.74 -16.46 1.01
N ILE A 149 -3.07 -16.29 2.15
CA ILE A 149 -1.66 -15.94 2.20
C ILE A 149 -0.86 -17.23 2.18
N GLU A 150 -0.66 -17.78 0.97
CA GLU A 150 0.08 -19.02 0.78
C GLU A 150 1.59 -18.79 0.77
N LYS A 151 2.33 -19.75 1.37
CA LYS A 151 3.80 -19.68 1.45
C LYS A 151 4.50 -19.85 0.10
N GLU A 152 3.88 -20.53 -0.87
CA GLU A 152 4.53 -21.01 -2.10
C GLU A 152 4.65 -19.98 -3.22
N HIS A 153 4.00 -18.81 -3.08
CA HIS A 153 3.93 -17.79 -4.12
C HIS A 153 4.48 -16.43 -3.67
N THR A 154 5.52 -16.42 -2.87
CA THR A 154 6.11 -15.18 -2.38
C THR A 154 7.50 -14.95 -2.95
N PHE A 155 7.76 -13.79 -3.54
CA PHE A 155 9.11 -13.30 -3.75
C PHE A 155 9.60 -12.60 -2.47
N ILE A 156 10.86 -12.82 -2.15
CA ILE A 156 11.53 -12.05 -1.11
C ILE A 156 12.37 -11.00 -1.82
N THR A 157 12.13 -9.72 -1.52
CA THR A 157 12.95 -8.62 -2.00
C THR A 157 14.27 -8.58 -1.24
N GLU A 158 15.27 -7.84 -1.75
CA GLU A 158 16.56 -7.61 -1.09
C GLU A 158 16.37 -7.02 0.32
N GLU A 159 15.30 -6.24 0.55
CA GLU A 159 14.94 -5.68 1.86
C GLU A 159 14.17 -6.67 2.75
N GLY A 160 13.98 -7.91 2.32
CA GLY A 160 13.32 -8.97 3.08
C GLY A 160 11.78 -8.91 3.10
N TYR A 161 11.15 -8.17 2.18
CA TYR A 161 9.68 -8.22 2.03
C TYR A 161 9.27 -9.43 1.21
N ARG A 162 8.11 -9.94 1.52
CA ARG A 162 7.45 -10.96 0.71
C ARG A 162 6.42 -10.30 -0.20
N ILE A 163 6.63 -10.40 -1.49
CA ILE A 163 5.65 -10.00 -2.49
C ILE A 163 4.89 -11.25 -2.88
N LEU A 164 3.56 -11.22 -2.72
CA LEU A 164 2.72 -12.35 -3.12
C LEU A 164 2.77 -12.51 -4.63
N LYS A 165 3.27 -13.64 -5.11
CA LYS A 165 3.18 -14.01 -6.52
C LYS A 165 1.76 -14.52 -6.78
N ILE A 166 1.00 -13.75 -7.54
CA ILE A 166 -0.35 -14.16 -7.95
C ILE A 166 -0.24 -14.93 -9.26
N PRO A 167 -0.75 -16.17 -9.34
CA PRO A 167 -0.85 -16.86 -10.62
C PRO A 167 -1.72 -16.08 -11.60
N CYS A 168 -1.28 -15.95 -12.86
CA CYS A 168 -1.91 -15.15 -13.91
C CYS A 168 -3.40 -15.43 -14.16
N ASN A 169 -3.94 -16.52 -13.65
CA ASN A 169 -5.31 -16.99 -13.91
C ASN A 169 -6.25 -16.90 -12.71
N SER A 170 -5.81 -16.38 -11.57
CA SER A 170 -6.67 -16.25 -10.40
C SER A 170 -7.25 -14.85 -10.31
N LYS A 171 -8.57 -14.72 -10.50
CA LYS A 171 -9.32 -13.53 -10.08
C LYS A 171 -9.28 -13.47 -8.56
N ARG A 172 -8.26 -12.85 -7.99
CA ARG A 172 -8.20 -12.61 -6.56
C ARG A 172 -8.86 -11.27 -6.26
N ASN A 173 -9.81 -11.32 -5.34
CA ASN A 173 -10.49 -10.15 -4.80
C ASN A 173 -10.27 -10.10 -3.28
N GLY A 174 -9.06 -10.45 -2.84
CA GLY A 174 -8.74 -10.61 -1.45
C GLY A 174 -8.63 -9.28 -0.70
N ILE A 175 -9.22 -9.26 0.48
CA ILE A 175 -9.13 -8.14 1.42
C ILE A 175 -8.47 -8.64 2.69
N ILE A 176 -7.49 -7.88 3.15
CA ILE A 176 -6.82 -8.08 4.42
C ILE A 176 -7.17 -6.86 5.29
N VAL A 177 -7.68 -7.09 6.49
CA VAL A 177 -7.97 -6.04 7.46
C VAL A 177 -7.02 -6.18 8.62
N VAL A 178 -6.07 -5.23 8.73
CA VAL A 178 -5.08 -5.20 9.79
C VAL A 178 -5.62 -4.39 10.96
N LYS A 179 -5.59 -4.97 12.15
CA LYS A 179 -6.23 -4.42 13.36
C LYS A 179 -5.34 -3.48 14.17
N ASN A 180 -4.04 -3.40 13.84
CA ASN A 180 -3.11 -2.49 14.51
C ASN A 180 -2.36 -1.67 13.47
N ALA A 181 -2.45 -0.34 13.58
CA ALA A 181 -1.76 0.59 12.67
C ALA A 181 -0.23 0.48 12.75
N MET A 182 0.33 0.02 13.87
CA MET A 182 1.78 -0.20 14.03
C MET A 182 2.30 -1.38 13.21
N ASN A 183 1.41 -2.22 12.67
CA ASN A 183 1.76 -3.37 11.86
C ASN A 183 1.82 -3.05 10.36
N VAL A 184 1.65 -1.80 9.98
CA VAL A 184 1.67 -1.38 8.58
C VAL A 184 2.48 -0.11 8.39
N ARG A 185 3.14 0.00 7.21
CA ARG A 185 3.78 1.24 6.77
C ARG A 185 3.72 1.39 5.25
N VAL A 186 3.67 2.61 4.77
CA VAL A 186 3.71 2.90 3.33
C VAL A 186 5.14 2.78 2.83
N LYS A 187 5.33 2.02 1.74
CA LYS A 187 6.65 1.85 1.11
C LYS A 187 6.73 2.52 -0.25
N TYR A 188 5.65 2.50 -1.02
CA TYR A 188 5.65 3.11 -2.35
C TYR A 188 4.33 3.83 -2.63
N ILE A 189 4.43 4.87 -3.46
CA ILE A 189 3.30 5.53 -4.10
C ILE A 189 3.40 5.25 -5.60
N ILE A 190 2.32 4.77 -6.18
CA ILE A 190 2.22 4.48 -7.61
C ILE A 190 1.31 5.52 -8.24
N GLU A 191 1.80 6.28 -9.20
CA GLU A 191 0.99 7.17 -10.05
C GLU A 191 0.48 6.39 -11.26
N VAL A 192 -0.84 6.43 -11.49
CA VAL A 192 -1.52 5.72 -12.56
C VAL A 192 -2.49 6.61 -13.32
#